data_330a0e3d78ef2c7a7a8c982924fee51e
#
_entry.id   330a0e3d78ef2c7a7a8c982924fee51e
#
_cell.length_a   1.000
_cell.length_b   1.000
_cell.length_c   1.000
_cell.angle_alpha   90.00
_cell.angle_beta   90.00
_cell.angle_gamma   90.00
#
_symmetry.space_group_name_H-M   'P 1'
#
loop_
_entity.id
_entity.type
_entity.pdbx_description
1 polymer ?
#
loop_
_entity_poly.entity_id
_entity_poly.type
_entity_poly.pdbx_seq_one_letter_code
_entity_poly.pdbx_strand_id
1 'polypeptide(L)'
;KSVAGAALMLDGMTGWQNDYAGSLDAGAVKGMRVGVLDFARNDSPRLNAQFDAAIARMEAAGATIVRIENNDTPPEFWGASRLVLGSEFKVFLDEYLSGSPADIPIRSLADLVAFNNENAEVEQAIFGQDILESSLESPAMDSDTYQDALALIRKTTREDGIDALLRDHDVQVLMGPSGPVSPRADVVNGDVWPAWAGAGFMAAISGYPNLTVPMGTIAGVPVGVSFISGRDADSLLLSVGLAFENTGTGSPMPEYKPSVNAEDMRAL
;
A
#
# COMPACT_ATOMS: atom_id res chain seq x y z
N LYS A 1 -7.56 -5.77 16.46
CA LYS A 1 -6.86 -5.96 15.19
C LYS A 1 -7.48 -7.16 14.46
N SER A 2 -8.54 -6.92 13.70
CA SER A 2 -9.25 -7.93 12.90
C SER A 2 -9.95 -7.26 11.72
N VAL A 3 -10.32 -8.04 10.71
CA VAL A 3 -11.10 -7.55 9.57
C VAL A 3 -12.46 -7.02 10.02
N ALA A 4 -13.13 -7.69 10.96
CA ALA A 4 -14.38 -7.19 11.53
C ALA A 4 -14.22 -5.84 12.24
N GLY A 5 -13.10 -5.64 12.94
CA GLY A 5 -12.77 -4.34 13.55
C GLY A 5 -12.51 -3.24 12.52
N ALA A 6 -11.88 -3.58 11.39
CA ALA A 6 -11.66 -2.64 10.27
C ALA A 6 -13.00 -2.25 9.61
N ALA A 7 -13.90 -3.21 9.38
CA ALA A 7 -15.23 -2.97 8.85
C ALA A 7 -16.05 -2.04 9.74
N LEU A 8 -16.07 -2.28 11.04
CA LEU A 8 -16.76 -1.43 12.02
C LEU A 8 -16.17 0.00 12.05
N MET A 9 -14.86 0.13 11.91
CA MET A 9 -14.18 1.41 11.85
C MET A 9 -14.55 2.17 10.58
N LEU A 10 -14.64 1.48 9.45
CA LEU A 10 -15.06 2.05 8.17
C LEU A 10 -16.52 2.52 8.21
N ASP A 11 -17.42 1.77 8.86
CA ASP A 11 -18.80 2.21 9.11
C ASP A 11 -18.84 3.56 9.85
N GLY A 12 -18.04 3.69 10.92
CA GLY A 12 -17.92 4.95 11.67
C GLY A 12 -17.35 6.09 10.83
N MET A 13 -16.30 5.83 10.04
CA MET A 13 -15.66 6.83 9.18
C MET A 13 -16.56 7.32 8.05
N THR A 14 -17.45 6.48 7.53
CA THR A 14 -18.45 6.83 6.52
C THR A 14 -19.74 7.38 7.11
N GLY A 15 -19.77 7.70 8.41
CA GLY A 15 -20.94 8.25 9.10
C GLY A 15 -22.10 7.26 9.20
N TRP A 16 -21.81 5.96 9.23
CA TRP A 16 -22.80 4.88 9.30
C TRP A 16 -23.77 4.86 8.10
N GLN A 17 -23.34 5.34 6.95
CA GLN A 17 -24.12 5.31 5.71
C GLN A 17 -24.14 3.93 5.06
N ASN A 18 -23.19 3.07 5.44
CA ASN A 18 -23.06 1.68 5.01
C ASN A 18 -23.15 0.76 6.22
N ASP A 19 -23.25 -0.53 5.98
CA ASP A 19 -23.22 -1.59 7.01
C ASP A 19 -22.14 -2.62 6.62
N TYR A 20 -20.89 -2.17 6.62
CA TYR A 20 -19.75 -3.03 6.27
C TYR A 20 -19.59 -4.18 7.27
N ALA A 21 -19.74 -3.88 8.57
CA ALA A 21 -19.61 -4.88 9.62
C ALA A 21 -20.75 -5.92 9.59
N GLY A 22 -21.98 -5.49 9.34
CA GLY A 22 -23.13 -6.38 9.26
C GLY A 22 -23.20 -7.18 7.96
N SER A 23 -22.55 -6.71 6.88
CA SER A 23 -22.52 -7.39 5.58
C SER A 23 -21.40 -8.42 5.43
N LEU A 24 -20.56 -8.63 6.47
CA LEU A 24 -19.43 -9.57 6.42
C LEU A 24 -19.88 -11.02 6.20
N ASP A 25 -19.30 -11.68 5.19
CA ASP A 25 -19.51 -13.10 4.88
C ASP A 25 -18.19 -13.88 4.97
N ALA A 26 -18.06 -14.72 5.99
CA ALA A 26 -16.91 -15.61 6.17
C ALA A 26 -16.83 -16.73 5.12
N GLY A 27 -17.89 -16.97 4.37
CA GLY A 27 -17.97 -17.95 3.28
C GLY A 27 -17.69 -17.37 1.88
N ALA A 28 -17.43 -16.08 1.76
CA ALA A 28 -17.36 -15.35 0.48
C ALA A 28 -16.40 -15.94 -0.56
N VAL A 29 -15.34 -16.64 -0.12
CA VAL A 29 -14.32 -17.19 -1.05
C VAL A 29 -14.70 -18.56 -1.65
N LYS A 30 -15.77 -19.20 -1.20
CA LYS A 30 -16.18 -20.50 -1.73
C LYS A 30 -16.64 -20.41 -3.18
N GLY A 31 -15.92 -21.09 -4.07
CA GLY A 31 -16.18 -21.06 -5.51
C GLY A 31 -15.73 -19.76 -6.20
N MET A 32 -15.19 -18.78 -5.46
CA MET A 32 -14.66 -17.56 -6.00
C MET A 32 -13.37 -17.81 -6.79
N ARG A 33 -13.20 -17.14 -7.93
CA ARG A 33 -11.96 -17.14 -8.69
C ARG A 33 -11.11 -15.96 -8.21
N VAL A 34 -9.89 -16.27 -7.75
CA VAL A 34 -8.94 -15.28 -7.20
C VAL A 34 -7.70 -15.22 -8.10
N GLY A 35 -7.40 -14.05 -8.63
CA GLY A 35 -6.21 -13.77 -9.43
C GLY A 35 -4.98 -13.56 -8.56
N VAL A 36 -4.02 -14.46 -8.62
CA VAL A 36 -2.75 -14.32 -7.88
C VAL A 36 -1.74 -13.59 -8.75
N LEU A 37 -1.27 -12.44 -8.27
CA LEU A 37 -0.35 -11.55 -8.97
C LEU A 37 1.10 -12.03 -8.80
N ASP A 38 1.54 -12.98 -9.65
CA ASP A 38 2.92 -13.49 -9.59
C ASP A 38 3.97 -12.44 -9.96
N PHE A 39 3.63 -11.49 -10.84
CA PHE A 39 4.48 -10.34 -11.15
C PHE A 39 4.73 -9.41 -9.94
N ALA A 40 3.92 -9.50 -8.88
CA ALA A 40 4.06 -8.71 -7.66
C ALA A 40 5.00 -9.35 -6.62
N ARG A 41 5.61 -10.49 -6.92
CA ARG A 41 6.62 -11.14 -6.08
C ARG A 41 7.97 -10.42 -6.20
N ASN A 42 8.84 -10.65 -5.23
CA ASN A 42 10.25 -10.25 -5.32
C ASN A 42 11.18 -11.47 -5.18
N ASP A 43 12.48 -11.22 -5.14
CA ASP A 43 13.50 -12.26 -5.04
C ASP A 43 13.68 -12.85 -3.63
N SER A 44 12.85 -12.49 -2.65
CA SER A 44 12.93 -13.03 -1.29
C SER A 44 12.28 -14.42 -1.19
N PRO A 45 13.05 -15.52 -1.07
CA PRO A 45 12.48 -16.86 -0.97
C PRO A 45 11.59 -17.03 0.26
N ARG A 46 11.91 -16.33 1.36
CA ARG A 46 11.12 -16.39 2.61
C ARG A 46 9.76 -15.70 2.46
N LEU A 47 9.73 -14.53 1.80
CA LEU A 47 8.48 -13.84 1.52
C LEU A 47 7.60 -14.65 0.58
N ASN A 48 8.20 -15.20 -0.49
CA ASN A 48 7.50 -16.04 -1.46
C ASN A 48 6.92 -17.31 -0.81
N ALA A 49 7.66 -17.95 0.11
CA ALA A 49 7.15 -19.11 0.85
C ALA A 49 5.95 -18.76 1.75
N GLN A 50 5.95 -17.58 2.41
CA GLN A 50 4.79 -17.10 3.17
C GLN A 50 3.60 -16.82 2.26
N PHE A 51 3.84 -16.24 1.10
CA PHE A 51 2.80 -15.97 0.13
C PHE A 51 2.23 -17.25 -0.48
N ASP A 52 3.06 -18.25 -0.81
CA ASP A 52 2.60 -19.56 -1.29
C ASP A 52 1.74 -20.29 -0.23
N ALA A 53 2.12 -20.19 1.04
CA ALA A 53 1.28 -20.71 2.14
C ALA A 53 -0.06 -19.95 2.25
N ALA A 54 -0.07 -18.64 2.01
CA ALA A 54 -1.31 -17.84 1.98
C ALA A 54 -2.22 -18.27 0.81
N ILE A 55 -1.66 -18.50 -0.38
CA ILE A 55 -2.40 -19.03 -1.54
C ILE A 55 -3.04 -20.38 -1.22
N ALA A 56 -2.27 -21.33 -0.66
CA ALA A 56 -2.77 -22.63 -0.28
C ALA A 56 -3.92 -22.55 0.76
N ARG A 57 -3.87 -21.57 1.67
CA ARG A 57 -4.96 -21.30 2.62
C ARG A 57 -6.24 -20.85 1.91
N MET A 58 -6.13 -19.99 0.88
CA MET A 58 -7.27 -19.56 0.07
C MET A 58 -7.88 -20.72 -0.72
N GLU A 59 -7.06 -21.59 -1.32
CA GLU A 59 -7.53 -22.80 -2.00
C GLU A 59 -8.26 -23.72 -1.02
N ALA A 60 -7.70 -23.95 0.17
CA ALA A 60 -8.33 -24.77 1.20
C ALA A 60 -9.65 -24.18 1.73
N ALA A 61 -9.80 -22.85 1.68
CA ALA A 61 -11.05 -22.15 1.98
C ALA A 61 -12.11 -22.25 0.86
N GLY A 62 -11.73 -22.80 -0.30
CA GLY A 62 -12.63 -23.07 -1.43
C GLY A 62 -12.52 -22.11 -2.59
N ALA A 63 -11.50 -21.26 -2.64
CA ALA A 63 -11.22 -20.40 -3.80
C ALA A 63 -10.60 -21.21 -4.94
N THR A 64 -10.84 -20.77 -6.19
CA THR A 64 -10.13 -21.21 -7.38
C THR A 64 -9.04 -20.21 -7.72
N ILE A 65 -7.78 -20.64 -7.70
CA ILE A 65 -6.63 -19.77 -7.97
C ILE A 65 -6.37 -19.68 -9.47
N VAL A 66 -6.19 -18.44 -9.95
CA VAL A 66 -5.78 -18.10 -11.32
C VAL A 66 -4.46 -17.34 -11.25
N ARG A 67 -3.40 -17.87 -11.86
CA ARG A 67 -2.06 -17.24 -11.83
C ARG A 67 -1.98 -16.15 -12.88
N ILE A 68 -1.45 -14.98 -12.51
CA ILE A 68 -1.28 -13.81 -13.38
C ILE A 68 0.20 -13.41 -13.34
N GLU A 69 0.89 -13.70 -14.46
CA GLU A 69 2.36 -13.58 -14.52
C GLU A 69 2.84 -12.17 -14.88
N ASN A 70 2.02 -11.38 -15.59
CA ASN A 70 2.44 -10.11 -16.17
C ASN A 70 1.45 -8.98 -15.86
N ASN A 71 1.99 -7.77 -15.86
CA ASN A 71 1.25 -6.51 -15.83
C ASN A 71 1.96 -5.52 -16.77
N ASP A 72 1.22 -4.96 -17.71
CA ASP A 72 1.75 -4.01 -18.69
C ASP A 72 1.78 -2.59 -18.11
N THR A 73 2.88 -2.23 -17.48
CA THR A 73 3.10 -0.87 -16.98
C THR A 73 3.98 -0.09 -17.96
N PRO A 74 3.50 1.02 -18.56
CA PRO A 74 4.29 1.83 -19.50
C PRO A 74 5.57 2.37 -18.83
N PRO A 75 6.69 2.53 -19.59
CA PRO A 75 7.96 3.03 -19.03
C PRO A 75 7.85 4.39 -18.36
N GLU A 76 7.00 5.28 -18.87
CA GLU A 76 6.77 6.63 -18.37
C GLU A 76 5.91 6.69 -17.10
N PHE A 77 5.26 5.61 -16.70
CA PHE A 77 4.30 5.54 -15.60
C PHE A 77 4.86 6.08 -14.28
N TRP A 78 6.04 5.62 -13.88
CA TRP A 78 6.63 6.02 -12.60
C TRP A 78 7.06 7.50 -12.59
N GLY A 79 7.49 8.02 -13.74
CA GLY A 79 7.77 9.45 -13.91
C GLY A 79 6.50 10.29 -13.75
N ALA A 80 5.43 9.90 -14.44
CA ALA A 80 4.12 10.55 -14.34
C ALA A 80 3.54 10.48 -12.92
N SER A 81 3.64 9.32 -12.26
CA SER A 81 3.19 9.15 -10.88
C SER A 81 3.92 10.08 -9.91
N ARG A 82 5.24 10.20 -10.04
CA ARG A 82 6.05 11.12 -9.20
C ARG A 82 5.68 12.57 -9.44
N LEU A 83 5.46 12.96 -10.70
CA LEU A 83 5.04 14.31 -11.07
C LEU A 83 3.70 14.67 -10.44
N VAL A 84 2.69 13.78 -10.56
CA VAL A 84 1.38 13.99 -9.95
C VAL A 84 1.50 14.12 -8.44
N LEU A 85 2.24 13.20 -7.79
CA LEU A 85 2.45 13.21 -6.34
C LEU A 85 3.11 14.52 -5.87
N GLY A 86 4.16 14.99 -6.55
CA GLY A 86 4.85 16.26 -6.20
C GLY A 86 3.97 17.49 -6.38
N SER A 87 3.18 17.55 -7.47
CA SER A 87 2.26 18.66 -7.73
C SER A 87 1.15 18.75 -6.67
N GLU A 88 0.52 17.62 -6.35
CA GLU A 88 -0.54 17.54 -5.34
C GLU A 88 0.01 17.80 -3.93
N PHE A 89 1.17 17.22 -3.60
CA PHE A 89 1.82 17.42 -2.31
C PHE A 89 2.09 18.88 -2.02
N LYS A 90 2.66 19.63 -2.98
CA LYS A 90 2.91 21.07 -2.86
C LYS A 90 1.62 21.84 -2.51
N VAL A 91 0.57 21.64 -3.30
CA VAL A 91 -0.68 22.40 -3.15
C VAL A 91 -1.37 22.08 -1.82
N PHE A 92 -1.53 20.80 -1.52
CA PHE A 92 -2.27 20.38 -0.31
C PHE A 92 -1.50 20.60 0.98
N LEU A 93 -0.15 20.54 0.92
CA LEU A 93 0.66 20.92 2.08
C LEU A 93 0.59 22.42 2.36
N ASP A 94 0.66 23.27 1.32
CA ASP A 94 0.49 24.70 1.47
C ASP A 94 -0.89 25.05 2.07
N GLU A 95 -1.94 24.41 1.58
CA GLU A 95 -3.31 24.56 2.14
C GLU A 95 -3.35 24.18 3.62
N TYR A 96 -2.82 23.00 3.97
CA TYR A 96 -2.77 22.51 5.35
C TYR A 96 -1.98 23.46 6.27
N LEU A 97 -0.77 23.85 5.88
CA LEU A 97 0.10 24.71 6.68
C LEU A 97 -0.46 26.13 6.82
N SER A 98 -1.18 26.65 5.84
CA SER A 98 -1.82 27.97 5.91
C SER A 98 -2.77 28.10 7.10
N GLY A 99 -3.38 27.00 7.53
CA GLY A 99 -4.28 26.90 8.70
C GLY A 99 -3.58 26.73 10.05
N SER A 100 -2.24 26.69 10.11
CA SER A 100 -1.48 26.48 11.34
C SER A 100 -1.71 27.60 12.37
N PRO A 101 -1.57 27.34 13.70
CA PRO A 101 -1.63 28.38 14.72
C PRO A 101 -0.69 29.56 14.48
N ALA A 102 -1.05 30.76 14.95
CA ALA A 102 -0.37 32.00 14.61
C ALA A 102 1.10 32.06 15.08
N ASP A 103 1.47 31.32 16.09
CA ASP A 103 2.81 31.20 16.65
C ASP A 103 3.73 30.23 15.85
N ILE A 104 3.18 29.49 14.88
CA ILE A 104 3.96 28.66 13.96
C ILE A 104 4.22 29.45 12.70
N PRO A 105 5.49 29.79 12.36
CA PRO A 105 5.78 30.65 11.19
C PRO A 105 5.71 29.91 9.85
N ILE A 106 5.72 28.56 9.82
CA ILE A 106 5.71 27.73 8.61
C ILE A 106 4.30 27.70 8.03
N ARG A 107 4.13 28.22 6.80
CA ARG A 107 2.83 28.36 6.12
C ARG A 107 2.76 27.67 4.76
N SER A 108 3.91 27.22 4.25
CA SER A 108 4.04 26.62 2.94
C SER A 108 5.15 25.58 2.91
N LEU A 109 5.20 24.77 1.86
CA LEU A 109 6.31 23.87 1.58
C LEU A 109 7.62 24.65 1.42
N ALA A 110 7.57 25.83 0.83
CA ALA A 110 8.75 26.70 0.68
C ALA A 110 9.29 27.16 2.04
N ASP A 111 8.41 27.56 2.98
CA ASP A 111 8.82 27.92 4.33
C ASP A 111 9.41 26.72 5.08
N LEU A 112 8.82 25.52 4.90
CA LEU A 112 9.33 24.29 5.49
C LEU A 112 10.74 23.95 4.99
N VAL A 113 10.96 24.01 3.68
CA VAL A 113 12.29 23.78 3.07
C VAL A 113 13.32 24.79 3.58
N ALA A 114 12.94 26.07 3.67
CA ALA A 114 13.80 27.12 4.21
C ALA A 114 14.15 26.85 5.68
N PHE A 115 13.16 26.51 6.51
CA PHE A 115 13.39 26.18 7.92
C PHE A 115 14.34 24.98 8.08
N ASN A 116 14.15 23.90 7.31
CA ASN A 116 15.02 22.73 7.37
C ASN A 116 16.47 23.09 6.96
N ASN A 117 16.66 23.96 5.97
CA ASN A 117 17.98 24.42 5.56
C ASN A 117 18.66 25.29 6.64
N GLU A 118 17.92 26.15 7.32
CA GLU A 118 18.42 26.96 8.43
C GLU A 118 18.78 26.10 9.64
N ASN A 119 18.15 24.94 9.81
CA ASN A 119 18.35 24.02 10.92
C ASN A 119 18.96 22.68 10.47
N ALA A 120 19.74 22.64 9.41
CA ALA A 120 20.23 21.44 8.75
C ALA A 120 21.03 20.49 9.67
N GLU A 121 21.72 21.02 10.68
CA GLU A 121 22.46 20.21 11.66
C GLU A 121 21.53 19.25 12.45
N VAL A 122 20.26 19.60 12.57
CA VAL A 122 19.24 18.79 13.30
C VAL A 122 18.31 18.11 12.32
N GLU A 123 17.71 18.88 11.42
CA GLU A 123 16.63 18.40 10.53
C GLU A 123 17.14 17.51 9.39
N GLN A 124 18.40 17.70 8.97
CA GLN A 124 19.03 16.94 7.88
C GLN A 124 20.23 16.13 8.35
N ALA A 125 20.30 15.80 9.64
CA ALA A 125 21.45 15.10 10.23
C ALA A 125 21.66 13.66 9.71
N ILE A 126 20.64 13.01 9.16
CA ILE A 126 20.67 11.63 8.70
C ILE A 126 20.52 11.56 7.18
N PHE A 127 19.58 12.29 6.59
CA PHE A 127 19.33 12.40 5.16
C PHE A 127 18.78 13.79 4.82
N GLY A 128 18.93 14.18 3.54
CA GLY A 128 18.49 15.48 3.05
C GLY A 128 16.98 15.56 2.76
N GLN A 129 16.57 16.59 2.03
CA GLN A 129 15.15 16.89 1.73
C GLN A 129 14.87 17.00 0.22
N ASP A 130 15.60 16.28 -0.60
CA ASP A 130 15.52 16.34 -2.07
C ASP A 130 14.11 16.12 -2.63
N ILE A 131 13.29 15.29 -1.97
CA ILE A 131 11.87 15.09 -2.34
C ILE A 131 11.05 16.36 -2.10
N LEU A 132 11.27 17.06 -0.99
CA LEU A 132 10.58 18.32 -0.68
C LEU A 132 10.98 19.40 -1.70
N GLU A 133 12.28 19.52 -1.98
CA GLU A 133 12.83 20.48 -2.93
C GLU A 133 12.32 20.21 -4.37
N SER A 134 12.35 18.94 -4.81
CA SER A 134 11.82 18.58 -6.13
C SER A 134 10.31 18.81 -6.25
N SER A 135 9.56 18.70 -5.14
CA SER A 135 8.13 18.99 -5.13
C SER A 135 7.83 20.49 -5.32
N LEU A 136 8.72 21.39 -4.86
CA LEU A 136 8.59 22.84 -5.13
C LEU A 136 8.61 23.16 -6.63
N GLU A 137 9.38 22.38 -7.41
CA GLU A 137 9.54 22.53 -8.85
C GLU A 137 8.45 21.84 -9.68
N SER A 138 7.55 21.10 -9.02
CA SER A 138 6.48 20.36 -9.70
C SER A 138 5.51 21.30 -10.39
N PRO A 139 4.96 20.93 -11.58
CA PRO A 139 4.06 21.77 -12.34
C PRO A 139 2.75 22.04 -11.59
N ALA A 140 2.07 23.11 -11.96
CA ALA A 140 0.75 23.42 -11.41
C ALA A 140 -0.27 22.36 -11.80
N MET A 141 -1.26 22.12 -10.93
CA MET A 141 -2.28 21.08 -11.13
C MET A 141 -3.24 21.39 -12.29
N ASP A 142 -3.31 22.63 -12.76
CA ASP A 142 -4.09 23.04 -13.94
C ASP A 142 -3.28 23.02 -15.24
N SER A 143 -1.98 22.66 -15.20
CA SER A 143 -1.14 22.54 -16.39
C SER A 143 -1.45 21.29 -17.22
N ASP A 144 -1.28 21.36 -18.53
CA ASP A 144 -1.41 20.20 -19.43
C ASP A 144 -0.49 19.06 -19.01
N THR A 145 0.74 19.38 -18.59
CA THR A 145 1.72 18.39 -18.13
C THR A 145 1.21 17.56 -16.95
N TYR A 146 0.58 18.19 -15.96
CA TYR A 146 -0.02 17.49 -14.84
C TYR A 146 -1.25 16.69 -15.27
N GLN A 147 -2.12 17.28 -16.09
CA GLN A 147 -3.35 16.63 -16.55
C GLN A 147 -3.07 15.37 -17.38
N ASP A 148 -2.09 15.44 -18.29
CA ASP A 148 -1.65 14.30 -19.10
C ASP A 148 -1.04 13.19 -18.23
N ALA A 149 -0.21 13.55 -17.26
CA ALA A 149 0.37 12.59 -16.30
C ALA A 149 -0.71 11.91 -15.46
N LEU A 150 -1.69 12.67 -14.94
CA LEU A 150 -2.80 12.15 -14.18
C LEU A 150 -3.68 11.20 -15.00
N ALA A 151 -3.97 11.57 -16.26
CA ALA A 151 -4.73 10.72 -17.18
C ALA A 151 -4.00 9.39 -17.44
N LEU A 152 -2.69 9.45 -17.70
CA LEU A 152 -1.86 8.26 -17.92
C LEU A 152 -1.90 7.31 -16.73
N ILE A 153 -1.60 7.79 -15.51
CA ILE A 153 -1.52 6.91 -14.34
C ILE A 153 -2.87 6.32 -13.96
N ARG A 154 -3.95 7.09 -14.11
CA ARG A 154 -5.32 6.60 -13.88
C ARG A 154 -5.71 5.53 -14.88
N LYS A 155 -5.50 5.76 -16.16
CA LYS A 155 -5.79 4.78 -17.21
C LYS A 155 -5.00 3.48 -16.99
N THR A 156 -3.69 3.59 -16.72
CA THR A 156 -2.81 2.43 -16.48
C THR A 156 -3.25 1.60 -15.28
N THR A 157 -3.77 2.22 -14.22
CA THR A 157 -4.14 1.49 -12.99
C THR A 157 -5.60 1.06 -12.93
N ARG A 158 -6.50 1.72 -13.68
CA ARG A 158 -7.93 1.40 -13.77
C ARG A 158 -8.21 0.50 -14.97
N GLU A 159 -8.49 1.13 -16.13
CA GLU A 159 -9.01 0.47 -17.33
C GLU A 159 -8.04 -0.58 -17.86
N ASP A 160 -6.75 -0.26 -17.96
CA ASP A 160 -5.70 -1.14 -18.48
C ASP A 160 -5.05 -1.98 -17.35
N GLY A 161 -5.32 -1.65 -16.08
CA GLY A 161 -4.79 -2.30 -14.89
C GLY A 161 -5.82 -3.21 -14.21
N ILE A 162 -6.34 -2.77 -13.05
CA ILE A 162 -7.20 -3.60 -12.20
C ILE A 162 -8.42 -4.12 -12.96
N ASP A 163 -9.12 -3.27 -13.72
CA ASP A 163 -10.32 -3.66 -14.45
C ASP A 163 -10.00 -4.71 -15.56
N ALA A 164 -8.88 -4.53 -16.27
CA ALA A 164 -8.42 -5.49 -17.26
C ALA A 164 -8.03 -6.83 -16.62
N LEU A 165 -7.26 -6.80 -15.53
CA LEU A 165 -6.85 -8.03 -14.85
C LEU A 165 -8.05 -8.84 -14.33
N LEU A 166 -9.04 -8.17 -13.76
CA LEU A 166 -10.27 -8.82 -13.29
C LEU A 166 -11.06 -9.45 -14.45
N ARG A 167 -11.26 -8.68 -15.53
CA ARG A 167 -12.05 -9.08 -16.70
C ARG A 167 -11.37 -10.19 -17.50
N ASP A 168 -10.11 -10.02 -17.86
CA ASP A 168 -9.43 -10.87 -18.84
C ASP A 168 -9.05 -12.23 -18.25
N HIS A 169 -8.90 -12.32 -16.92
CA HIS A 169 -8.68 -13.57 -16.19
C HIS A 169 -9.94 -14.15 -15.57
N ASP A 170 -11.10 -13.49 -15.74
CA ASP A 170 -12.37 -13.91 -15.15
C ASP A 170 -12.24 -14.17 -13.64
N VAL A 171 -11.71 -13.17 -12.89
CA VAL A 171 -11.52 -13.23 -11.44
C VAL A 171 -12.25 -12.08 -10.76
N GLN A 172 -12.66 -12.28 -9.51
CA GLN A 172 -13.40 -11.27 -8.76
C GLN A 172 -12.49 -10.43 -7.86
N VAL A 173 -11.35 -10.98 -7.46
CA VAL A 173 -10.39 -10.35 -6.54
C VAL A 173 -8.98 -10.70 -6.99
N LEU A 174 -8.08 -9.74 -6.87
CA LEU A 174 -6.64 -9.91 -7.05
C LEU A 174 -5.96 -10.09 -5.69
N MET A 175 -4.96 -10.96 -5.63
CA MET A 175 -4.22 -11.30 -4.40
C MET A 175 -2.72 -11.18 -4.67
N GLY A 176 -2.01 -10.42 -3.84
CA GLY A 176 -0.56 -10.23 -3.93
C GLY A 176 0.09 -10.02 -2.55
N PRO A 177 1.43 -10.09 -2.44
CA PRO A 177 2.10 -9.63 -1.23
C PRO A 177 1.75 -8.16 -0.96
N SER A 178 1.64 -7.76 0.32
CA SER A 178 1.36 -6.34 0.65
C SER A 178 2.58 -5.45 0.47
N GLY A 179 3.76 -6.01 0.63
CA GLY A 179 5.03 -5.32 0.52
C GLY A 179 6.20 -6.25 0.85
N PRO A 180 7.45 -5.79 0.72
CA PRO A 180 8.61 -6.53 1.20
C PRO A 180 8.61 -6.62 2.73
N VAL A 181 9.51 -7.42 3.29
CA VAL A 181 9.79 -7.40 4.74
C VAL A 181 10.30 -6.02 5.11
N SER A 182 9.74 -5.40 6.15
CA SER A 182 10.18 -4.07 6.60
C SER A 182 11.70 -4.06 6.85
N PRO A 183 12.45 -3.15 6.23
CA PRO A 183 13.89 -3.03 6.43
C PRO A 183 14.18 -2.48 7.83
N ARG A 184 15.44 -2.58 8.24
CA ARG A 184 15.94 -1.86 9.41
C ARG A 184 16.17 -0.40 9.06
N ALA A 185 15.96 0.49 10.01
CA ALA A 185 16.51 1.83 9.93
C ALA A 185 18.05 1.74 9.92
N ASP A 186 18.69 2.21 8.86
CA ASP A 186 20.13 2.21 8.69
C ASP A 186 20.65 3.66 8.66
N VAL A 187 21.16 4.10 9.81
CA VAL A 187 21.69 5.47 9.97
C VAL A 187 23.08 5.65 9.32
N VAL A 188 23.69 4.59 8.81
CA VAL A 188 25.01 4.65 8.16
C VAL A 188 24.88 4.75 6.64
N ASN A 189 24.04 3.90 6.04
CA ASN A 189 23.85 3.85 4.59
C ASN A 189 22.62 4.63 4.11
N GLY A 190 21.84 5.20 5.03
CA GLY A 190 20.61 5.88 4.73
C GLY A 190 19.45 4.92 4.46
N ASP A 191 18.50 5.33 3.62
CA ASP A 191 17.26 4.59 3.36
C ASP A 191 17.52 3.43 2.38
N VAL A 192 17.73 2.25 2.92
CA VAL A 192 17.99 1.03 2.14
C VAL A 192 16.68 0.31 1.84
N TRP A 193 16.23 0.36 0.59
CA TRP A 193 15.03 -0.30 0.12
C TRP A 193 15.32 -1.72 -0.39
N PRO A 194 14.63 -2.75 0.15
CA PRO A 194 14.65 -4.08 -0.46
C PRO A 194 13.95 -4.06 -1.82
N ALA A 195 14.20 -5.07 -2.65
CA ALA A 195 13.44 -5.27 -3.88
C ALA A 195 11.93 -5.26 -3.55
N TRP A 196 11.18 -4.41 -4.27
CA TRP A 196 9.75 -4.22 -3.99
C TRP A 196 8.97 -5.51 -4.26
N ALA A 197 7.98 -5.77 -3.41
CA ALA A 197 6.94 -6.77 -3.61
C ALA A 197 5.58 -6.10 -3.41
N GLY A 198 4.57 -6.55 -4.13
CA GLY A 198 3.21 -6.04 -4.00
C GLY A 198 2.76 -5.16 -5.17
N ALA A 199 1.44 -5.07 -5.32
CA ALA A 199 0.75 -4.30 -6.36
C ALA A 199 -0.17 -3.22 -5.76
N GLY A 200 0.03 -2.85 -4.50
CA GLY A 200 -0.79 -1.85 -3.79
C GLY A 200 -0.81 -0.48 -4.44
N PHE A 201 0.25 -0.13 -5.21
CA PHE A 201 0.30 1.10 -6.00
C PHE A 201 -0.85 1.20 -7.01
N MET A 202 -1.29 0.08 -7.59
CA MET A 202 -2.40 0.08 -8.54
C MET A 202 -3.69 0.54 -7.87
N ALA A 203 -3.99 0.02 -6.68
CA ALA A 203 -5.16 0.42 -5.90
C ALA A 203 -5.02 1.87 -5.39
N ALA A 204 -3.86 2.27 -4.89
CA ALA A 204 -3.62 3.61 -4.37
C ALA A 204 -3.83 4.69 -5.44
N ILE A 205 -3.30 4.50 -6.65
CA ILE A 205 -3.41 5.47 -7.75
C ILE A 205 -4.80 5.43 -8.41
N SER A 206 -5.40 4.24 -8.55
CA SER A 206 -6.75 4.11 -9.10
C SER A 206 -7.83 4.67 -8.17
N GLY A 207 -7.59 4.70 -6.86
CA GLY A 207 -8.61 4.97 -5.85
C GLY A 207 -9.56 3.79 -5.64
N TYR A 208 -9.12 2.57 -6.00
CA TYR A 208 -9.88 1.34 -5.78
C TYR A 208 -9.51 0.72 -4.42
N PRO A 209 -10.38 -0.11 -3.84
CA PRO A 209 -10.15 -0.66 -2.52
C PRO A 209 -9.00 -1.68 -2.49
N ASN A 210 -8.23 -1.62 -1.42
CA ASN A 210 -7.16 -2.56 -1.09
C ASN A 210 -7.23 -2.91 0.40
N LEU A 211 -7.33 -4.19 0.71
CA LEU A 211 -7.34 -4.70 2.08
C LEU A 211 -6.10 -5.55 2.34
N THR A 212 -5.33 -5.19 3.36
CA THR A 212 -4.19 -6.00 3.82
C THR A 212 -4.58 -6.84 5.05
N VAL A 213 -4.25 -8.13 5.00
CA VAL A 213 -4.44 -9.07 6.11
C VAL A 213 -3.11 -9.74 6.43
N PRO A 214 -2.75 -9.94 7.72
CA PRO A 214 -1.52 -10.65 8.08
C PRO A 214 -1.48 -12.08 7.49
N MET A 215 -0.38 -12.43 6.81
CA MET A 215 -0.19 -13.79 6.27
C MET A 215 0.81 -14.62 7.05
N GLY A 216 1.62 -13.99 7.90
CA GLY A 216 2.63 -14.65 8.72
C GLY A 216 3.72 -13.71 9.21
N THR A 217 4.86 -14.28 9.62
CA THR A 217 6.05 -13.52 10.05
C THR A 217 7.30 -14.09 9.40
N ILE A 218 8.31 -13.22 9.22
CA ILE A 218 9.66 -13.60 8.80
C ILE A 218 10.62 -13.05 9.85
N ALA A 219 11.28 -13.94 10.57
CA ALA A 219 12.16 -13.59 11.70
C ALA A 219 11.47 -12.65 12.74
N GLY A 220 10.19 -12.90 13.03
CA GLY A 220 9.38 -12.08 13.94
C GLY A 220 8.80 -10.80 13.34
N VAL A 221 9.19 -10.41 12.11
CA VAL A 221 8.62 -9.26 11.41
C VAL A 221 7.34 -9.67 10.70
N PRO A 222 6.19 -9.03 10.97
CA PRO A 222 4.94 -9.33 10.28
C PRO A 222 5.02 -9.04 8.79
N VAL A 223 4.39 -9.90 7.98
CA VAL A 223 4.18 -9.72 6.55
C VAL A 223 2.71 -9.91 6.20
N GLY A 224 2.22 -9.19 5.20
CA GLY A 224 0.82 -9.16 4.82
C GLY A 224 0.56 -9.65 3.40
N VAL A 225 -0.67 -10.10 3.18
CA VAL A 225 -1.26 -10.31 1.87
C VAL A 225 -2.28 -9.21 1.61
N SER A 226 -2.28 -8.66 0.39
CA SER A 226 -3.24 -7.69 -0.07
C SER A 226 -4.28 -8.32 -0.99
N PHE A 227 -5.53 -7.92 -0.79
CA PHE A 227 -6.65 -8.19 -1.69
C PHE A 227 -7.08 -6.88 -2.34
N ILE A 228 -7.20 -6.88 -3.67
CA ILE A 228 -7.54 -5.71 -4.49
C ILE A 228 -8.72 -6.10 -5.38
N SER A 229 -9.64 -5.17 -5.59
CA SER A 229 -10.75 -5.37 -6.54
C SER A 229 -11.12 -4.06 -7.23
N GLY A 230 -12.15 -4.08 -8.06
CA GLY A 230 -12.64 -2.93 -8.77
C GLY A 230 -13.28 -1.87 -7.86
N ARG A 231 -13.76 -0.80 -8.48
CA ARG A 231 -14.41 0.32 -7.78
C ARG A 231 -15.57 -0.18 -6.90
N ASP A 232 -15.70 0.41 -5.71
CA ASP A 232 -16.79 0.20 -4.76
C ASP A 232 -16.91 -1.25 -4.23
N ALA A 233 -15.84 -2.06 -4.35
CA ALA A 233 -15.80 -3.44 -3.92
C ALA A 233 -15.37 -3.62 -2.44
N ASP A 234 -15.51 -2.60 -1.60
CA ASP A 234 -15.05 -2.60 -0.20
C ASP A 234 -15.67 -3.74 0.61
N SER A 235 -17.00 -3.93 0.54
CA SER A 235 -17.72 -5.01 1.24
C SER A 235 -17.25 -6.40 0.79
N LEU A 236 -16.97 -6.57 -0.51
CA LEU A 236 -16.41 -7.81 -1.05
C LEU A 236 -15.03 -8.09 -0.45
N LEU A 237 -14.12 -7.11 -0.45
CA LEU A 237 -12.77 -7.28 0.07
C LEU A 237 -12.76 -7.53 1.57
N LEU A 238 -13.62 -6.88 2.34
CA LEU A 238 -13.79 -7.14 3.77
C LEU A 238 -14.24 -8.58 4.02
N SER A 239 -15.19 -9.09 3.24
CA SER A 239 -15.65 -10.47 3.35
C SER A 239 -14.56 -11.49 2.95
N VAL A 240 -13.82 -11.22 1.87
CA VAL A 240 -12.66 -12.04 1.44
C VAL A 240 -11.56 -12.02 2.51
N GLY A 241 -11.25 -10.84 3.05
CA GLY A 241 -10.27 -10.70 4.12
C GLY A 241 -10.67 -11.44 5.39
N LEU A 242 -11.96 -11.41 5.79
CA LEU A 242 -12.48 -12.17 6.92
C LEU A 242 -12.37 -13.68 6.67
N ALA A 243 -12.74 -14.15 5.48
CA ALA A 243 -12.59 -15.55 5.11
C ALA A 243 -11.13 -16.00 5.20
N PHE A 244 -10.19 -15.19 4.71
CA PHE A 244 -8.76 -15.47 4.83
C PHE A 244 -8.26 -15.41 6.28
N GLU A 245 -8.64 -14.38 7.06
CA GLU A 245 -8.29 -14.26 8.48
C GLU A 245 -8.67 -15.51 9.27
N ASN A 246 -9.86 -16.06 9.02
CA ASN A 246 -10.37 -17.28 9.66
C ASN A 246 -9.58 -18.56 9.32
N THR A 247 -8.74 -18.55 8.29
CA THR A 247 -7.84 -19.68 7.96
C THR A 247 -6.53 -19.66 8.74
N GLY A 248 -6.23 -18.59 9.47
CA GLY A 248 -4.96 -18.36 10.14
C GLY A 248 -5.04 -18.35 11.65
N THR A 249 -3.89 -18.14 12.29
CA THR A 249 -3.75 -18.05 13.76
C THR A 249 -3.88 -16.62 14.30
N GLY A 250 -4.32 -15.67 13.45
CA GLY A 250 -4.41 -14.26 13.81
C GLY A 250 -3.09 -13.49 13.66
N SER A 251 -3.11 -12.22 14.01
CA SER A 251 -1.94 -11.34 14.01
C SER A 251 -1.07 -11.62 15.24
N PRO A 252 0.25 -11.73 15.07
CA PRO A 252 1.13 -11.83 16.23
C PRO A 252 1.03 -10.57 17.09
N MET A 253 1.09 -10.74 18.40
CA MET A 253 1.18 -9.60 19.32
C MET A 253 2.60 -9.03 19.26
N PRO A 254 2.76 -7.69 19.16
CA PRO A 254 4.08 -7.07 19.16
C PRO A 254 4.77 -7.26 20.51
N GLU A 255 6.06 -7.60 20.44
CA GLU A 255 6.96 -7.54 21.59
C GLU A 255 7.74 -6.23 21.51
N TYR A 256 7.54 -5.35 22.49
CA TYR A 256 8.24 -4.04 22.56
C TYR A 256 9.65 -4.24 23.12
N LYS A 257 10.60 -4.56 22.26
CA LYS A 257 12.01 -4.71 22.64
C LYS A 257 12.73 -3.36 22.59
N PRO A 258 13.59 -3.04 23.58
CA PRO A 258 14.35 -1.78 23.57
C PRO A 258 15.41 -1.73 22.47
N SER A 259 15.86 -2.89 21.98
CA SER A 259 16.80 -3.03 20.86
C SER A 259 16.71 -4.43 20.25
N VAL A 260 17.15 -4.57 19.00
CA VAL A 260 17.35 -5.88 18.37
C VAL A 260 18.69 -6.43 18.91
N ASN A 261 18.64 -7.54 19.63
CA ASN A 261 19.85 -8.18 20.15
C ASN A 261 20.50 -9.11 19.09
N ALA A 262 21.75 -9.54 19.36
CA ALA A 262 22.53 -10.34 18.42
C ALA A 262 21.95 -11.75 18.16
N GLU A 263 21.09 -12.26 19.05
CA GLU A 263 20.42 -13.56 18.89
C GLU A 263 19.30 -13.47 17.86
N ASP A 264 18.52 -12.38 17.88
CA ASP A 264 17.51 -12.10 16.85
C ASP A 264 18.14 -11.94 15.46
N MET A 265 19.39 -11.44 15.41
CA MET A 265 20.17 -11.27 14.17
C MET A 265 20.62 -12.59 13.55
N ARG A 266 20.90 -13.62 14.36
CA ARG A 266 21.35 -14.92 13.88
C ARG A 266 20.23 -15.78 13.30
N ALA A 267 18.98 -15.43 13.60
CA ALA A 267 17.79 -16.08 13.07
C ALA A 267 17.37 -15.54 11.67
N LEU A 268 18.03 -14.51 11.18
CA LEU A 268 17.89 -13.94 9.84
C LEU A 268 18.84 -14.60 8.85
#